data_e4dbd17badbfa29751e3599bad8742ee
#
_entry.id   e4dbd17badbfa29751e3599bad8742ee
#
_cell.length_a   1.000
_cell.length_b   1.000
_cell.length_c   1.000
_cell.angle_alpha   90.00
_cell.angle_beta   90.00
_cell.angle_gamma   90.00
#
_symmetry.space_group_name_H-M   'P 1'
#
loop_
_entity.id
_entity.type
_entity.pdbx_description
1 polymer ?
#
loop_
_entity_poly.entity_id
_entity_poly.type
_entity_poly.pdbx_seq_one_letter_code
_entity_poly.pdbx_strand_id
1 'polypeptide(L)'
;MKNTRTAAVACLVFLCAFLVGGLIDEAAAQAKPEGEMRWAMYVTLAPVWLDPGESVIGVLTPFWILYAIHDALVKPMPGNHLTPSLAESWTVSPDGKIYEFKLREGLKFHNGDPFTGEDVKFSFLRTKGAGAKILQDKVREVAIVSPYRVRFILHEPFPDFMTYYGTLATGAGWIVPKKYFEQVGSDGFKKAPVGLGPYKFVSNTPGVELVMEAYEGYWRKMPSVKRIVFKSVPEATTRTAMLKRGEVDLAYLLDAPQAQELKKDPNFKLAFSGGIGTFYLDFFDQWDPKSPWHDRRVRLAANYALDRKSLNEAENLGASRLNGSIIPRTFEFALPIEPYPYDPAKAKQLLAEAGYPNGFDAGDLYPWPPYASTGETIGGFLGAVGIKTRIRNMERAVFYTALASKKLHGICVCINAVYGNAASRMSETVPSDGSFAYGGYPDIDALFKQQARETDRKKREAMLHQIQRVLHERVRFGPIYDYIWPSGVSTKVVEPALMLIDPYPWSAPVEDVRVKK
;
A
#
# COMPACT_ATOMS: atom_id res chain seq x y z
N MET A 1 -0.77 99.97 9.92
CA MET A 1 -1.41 99.28 8.74
C MET A 1 -1.23 97.79 8.94
N LYS A 2 -2.33 97.03 8.97
CA LYS A 2 -2.52 95.63 8.68
C LYS A 2 -1.90 94.57 9.71
N ASN A 3 -2.73 94.18 10.63
CA ASN A 3 -3.34 92.85 10.86
C ASN A 3 -2.41 91.64 10.87
N THR A 4 -2.18 91.14 12.04
CA THR A 4 -1.90 89.72 12.25
C THR A 4 -2.92 89.13 13.21
N ARG A 5 -3.71 88.24 12.69
CA ARG A 5 -4.67 87.45 13.43
C ARG A 5 -3.96 86.28 14.13
N THR A 6 -4.08 86.27 15.43
CA THR A 6 -3.66 85.15 16.28
C THR A 6 -4.71 84.04 16.14
N ALA A 7 -4.29 82.91 15.63
CA ALA A 7 -5.09 81.69 15.65
C ALA A 7 -4.75 80.87 16.90
N ALA A 8 -5.72 80.76 17.78
CA ALA A 8 -5.67 79.86 18.95
C ALA A 8 -5.79 78.43 18.44
N VAL A 9 -4.78 77.62 18.68
CA VAL A 9 -4.80 76.18 18.48
C VAL A 9 -5.42 75.56 19.73
N ALA A 10 -6.65 75.16 19.65
CA ALA A 10 -7.29 74.32 20.65
C ALA A 10 -6.74 72.89 20.50
N CYS A 11 -5.95 72.43 21.46
CA CYS A 11 -5.57 71.02 21.61
C CYS A 11 -6.84 70.19 21.94
N LEU A 12 -7.43 69.60 20.94
CA LEU A 12 -8.42 68.54 21.17
C LEU A 12 -7.65 67.27 21.43
N VAL A 13 -7.57 66.87 22.71
CA VAL A 13 -7.12 65.55 23.12
C VAL A 13 -8.19 64.55 22.70
N PHE A 14 -8.01 64.00 21.50
CA PHE A 14 -8.76 62.80 21.10
C PHE A 14 -8.19 61.65 21.89
N LEU A 15 -8.94 61.23 22.92
CA LEU A 15 -8.79 59.96 23.59
C LEU A 15 -9.16 58.85 22.59
N CYS A 16 -8.23 58.43 21.78
CA CYS A 16 -8.36 57.19 21.04
C CYS A 16 -8.29 56.04 22.06
N ALA A 17 -9.47 55.66 22.57
CA ALA A 17 -9.66 54.35 23.16
C ALA A 17 -9.38 53.32 22.04
N PHE A 18 -8.14 52.87 21.99
CA PHE A 18 -7.81 51.63 21.28
C PHE A 18 -8.58 50.53 22.03
N LEU A 19 -9.77 50.21 21.56
CA LEU A 19 -10.35 48.91 21.67
C LEU A 19 -9.36 47.96 21.02
N VAL A 20 -8.41 47.46 21.82
CA VAL A 20 -7.73 46.19 21.54
C VAL A 20 -8.85 45.17 21.66
N GLY A 21 -9.64 45.05 20.57
CA GLY A 21 -10.37 43.85 20.29
C GLY A 21 -9.34 42.75 20.22
N GLY A 22 -9.12 42.07 21.33
CA GLY A 22 -8.46 40.80 21.33
C GLY A 22 -9.17 39.97 20.27
N LEU A 23 -8.53 39.75 19.17
CA LEU A 23 -8.74 38.57 18.35
C LEU A 23 -8.41 37.41 19.30
N ILE A 24 -9.39 37.06 20.15
CA ILE A 24 -9.51 35.71 20.64
C ILE A 24 -9.69 34.96 19.33
N ASP A 25 -8.58 34.43 18.84
CA ASP A 25 -8.61 33.31 17.93
C ASP A 25 -9.48 32.29 18.69
N GLU A 26 -10.78 32.30 18.43
CA GLU A 26 -11.63 31.17 18.73
C GLU A 26 -11.01 30.04 17.93
N ALA A 27 -10.03 29.39 18.55
CA ALA A 27 -9.66 28.04 18.17
C ALA A 27 -11.01 27.30 18.17
N ALA A 28 -11.60 27.22 16.97
CA ALA A 28 -12.93 26.65 16.78
C ALA A 28 -12.90 25.32 17.51
N ALA A 29 -13.55 25.23 18.64
CA ALA A 29 -13.51 24.07 19.53
C ALA A 29 -13.87 22.89 18.63
N GLN A 30 -12.89 22.06 18.32
CA GLN A 30 -13.06 20.98 17.36
C GLN A 30 -14.23 20.14 17.88
N ALA A 31 -15.31 20.04 17.09
CA ALA A 31 -16.51 19.34 17.51
C ALA A 31 -16.16 17.94 17.99
N LYS A 32 -16.73 17.53 19.12
CA LYS A 32 -16.48 16.20 19.69
C LYS A 32 -16.81 15.12 18.65
N PRO A 33 -16.09 13.99 18.65
CA PRO A 33 -16.39 12.86 17.77
C PRO A 33 -17.82 12.37 17.99
N GLU A 34 -18.57 12.19 16.89
CA GLU A 34 -19.97 11.73 16.92
C GLU A 34 -20.20 10.61 15.90
N GLY A 35 -21.25 9.82 16.12
CA GLY A 35 -21.69 8.80 15.18
C GLY A 35 -20.77 7.58 15.11
N GLU A 36 -21.14 6.69 14.21
CA GLU A 36 -20.46 5.42 13.96
C GLU A 36 -20.32 5.19 12.46
N MET A 37 -19.20 4.61 12.04
CA MET A 37 -18.99 4.10 10.69
C MET A 37 -18.68 2.60 10.72
N ARG A 38 -19.44 1.82 9.96
CA ARG A 38 -19.36 0.37 9.92
C ARG A 38 -18.86 -0.09 8.55
N TRP A 39 -17.80 -0.90 8.56
CA TRP A 39 -17.16 -1.44 7.37
C TRP A 39 -17.38 -2.95 7.28
N ALA A 40 -17.89 -3.45 6.17
CA ALA A 40 -17.87 -4.88 5.86
C ALA A 40 -16.58 -5.22 5.11
N MET A 41 -15.73 -6.02 5.74
CA MET A 41 -14.41 -6.43 5.24
C MET A 41 -14.51 -7.83 4.61
N TYR A 42 -13.76 -8.05 3.54
CA TYR A 42 -13.74 -9.32 2.80
C TYR A 42 -12.95 -10.45 3.49
N VAL A 43 -12.39 -10.18 4.64
CA VAL A 43 -11.48 -11.08 5.37
C VAL A 43 -11.99 -11.35 6.77
N THR A 44 -11.53 -12.46 7.35
CA THR A 44 -11.70 -12.75 8.77
C THR A 44 -10.70 -11.95 9.58
N LEU A 45 -11.20 -11.17 10.55
CA LEU A 45 -10.37 -10.35 11.42
C LEU A 45 -9.66 -11.24 12.45
N ALA A 46 -8.36 -11.42 12.30
CA ALA A 46 -7.54 -12.25 13.16
C ALA A 46 -6.91 -11.42 14.30
N PRO A 47 -6.89 -11.90 15.55
CA PRO A 47 -6.27 -11.17 16.67
C PRO A 47 -4.81 -10.78 16.44
N VAL A 48 -4.05 -11.57 15.68
CA VAL A 48 -2.65 -11.27 15.32
C VAL A 48 -2.49 -9.95 14.57
N TRP A 49 -3.54 -9.47 13.90
CA TRP A 49 -3.53 -8.19 13.19
C TRP A 49 -3.52 -6.96 14.09
N LEU A 50 -3.76 -7.13 15.39
CA LEU A 50 -3.74 -6.04 16.36
C LEU A 50 -2.33 -5.74 16.88
N ASP A 51 -1.36 -6.61 16.59
CA ASP A 51 0.05 -6.43 16.92
C ASP A 51 0.88 -6.17 15.64
N PRO A 52 1.38 -4.93 15.42
CA PRO A 52 2.17 -4.62 14.24
C PRO A 52 3.47 -5.41 14.14
N GLY A 53 4.03 -5.86 15.28
CA GLY A 53 5.24 -6.66 15.29
C GLY A 53 5.06 -8.12 14.86
N GLU A 54 3.83 -8.60 14.79
CA GLU A 54 3.49 -9.96 14.35
C GLU A 54 2.64 -9.97 13.06
N SER A 55 2.25 -8.82 12.55
CA SER A 55 1.48 -8.71 11.31
C SER A 55 2.30 -9.22 10.12
N VAL A 56 1.76 -10.21 9.42
CA VAL A 56 2.45 -10.84 8.27
C VAL A 56 2.39 -9.89 7.07
N ILE A 57 3.54 -9.67 6.44
CA ILE A 57 3.66 -8.88 5.21
C ILE A 57 2.92 -9.57 4.06
N GLY A 58 2.30 -8.77 3.19
CA GLY A 58 1.50 -9.23 2.05
C GLY A 58 0.00 -9.30 2.32
N VAL A 59 -0.44 -9.11 3.59
CA VAL A 59 -1.85 -8.90 3.93
C VAL A 59 -2.02 -7.46 4.38
N LEU A 60 -2.51 -6.60 3.51
CA LEU A 60 -2.52 -5.15 3.71
C LEU A 60 -3.73 -4.63 4.46
N THR A 61 -4.82 -5.38 4.43
CA THR A 61 -6.05 -5.02 5.13
C THR A 61 -5.84 -4.70 6.62
N PRO A 62 -4.94 -5.39 7.36
CA PRO A 62 -4.60 -5.01 8.72
C PRO A 62 -4.06 -3.60 8.87
N PHE A 63 -3.50 -3.00 7.83
CA PHE A 63 -2.83 -1.71 7.94
C PHE A 63 -3.79 -0.57 8.30
N TRP A 64 -5.04 -0.58 7.85
CA TRP A 64 -6.04 0.37 8.35
C TRP A 64 -6.25 0.26 9.85
N ILE A 65 -6.38 -0.97 10.35
CA ILE A 65 -6.52 -1.23 11.78
C ILE A 65 -5.28 -0.75 12.52
N LEU A 66 -4.11 -1.06 11.98
CA LEU A 66 -2.83 -0.68 12.58
C LEU A 66 -2.62 0.83 12.59
N TYR A 67 -2.97 1.54 11.52
CA TYR A 67 -2.93 3.01 11.49
C TYR A 67 -4.06 3.67 12.29
N ALA A 68 -5.14 2.96 12.60
CA ALA A 68 -6.15 3.46 13.52
C ALA A 68 -5.68 3.40 14.98
N ILE A 69 -5.04 2.28 15.39
CA ILE A 69 -4.63 2.04 16.78
C ILE A 69 -3.22 2.55 17.05
N HIS A 70 -2.28 2.37 16.10
CA HIS A 70 -0.87 2.69 16.25
C HIS A 70 -0.47 3.85 15.34
N ASP A 71 0.67 4.47 15.65
CA ASP A 71 1.29 5.45 14.78
C ASP A 71 2.76 5.09 14.53
N ALA A 72 3.39 5.70 13.53
CA ALA A 72 4.75 5.42 13.10
C ALA A 72 5.63 6.67 13.20
N LEU A 73 6.96 6.53 13.16
CA LEU A 73 7.85 7.70 13.14
C LEU A 73 7.62 8.56 11.90
N VAL A 74 7.45 7.90 10.76
CA VAL A 74 7.16 8.48 9.45
C VAL A 74 6.06 7.64 8.85
N LYS A 75 5.10 8.25 8.16
CA LYS A 75 4.02 7.53 7.49
C LYS A 75 3.59 8.22 6.20
N PRO A 76 3.01 7.49 5.24
CA PRO A 76 2.39 8.09 4.07
C PRO A 76 1.19 8.97 4.48
N MET A 77 1.13 10.16 3.88
CA MET A 77 0.03 11.11 4.03
C MET A 77 -0.33 11.69 2.65
N PRO A 78 -1.50 12.31 2.48
CA PRO A 78 -1.86 12.95 1.23
C PRO A 78 -0.77 13.92 0.76
N GLY A 79 -0.29 13.72 -0.48
CA GLY A 79 0.74 14.56 -1.10
C GLY A 79 2.18 14.29 -0.66
N ASN A 80 2.42 13.49 0.37
CA ASN A 80 3.78 13.11 0.77
C ASN A 80 3.83 11.71 1.40
N HIS A 81 4.47 10.77 0.72
CA HIS A 81 4.57 9.38 1.18
C HIS A 81 5.54 9.18 2.36
N LEU A 82 6.39 10.16 2.64
CA LEU A 82 7.31 10.17 3.78
C LEU A 82 7.05 11.41 4.64
N THR A 83 5.89 11.44 5.29
CA THR A 83 5.52 12.57 6.17
C THR A 83 6.01 12.31 7.59
N PRO A 84 6.69 13.29 8.22
CA PRO A 84 6.99 13.26 9.65
C PRO A 84 5.72 13.01 10.47
N SER A 85 5.76 12.01 11.37
CA SER A 85 4.64 11.62 12.24
C SER A 85 5.09 11.68 13.70
N LEU A 86 5.36 10.56 14.38
CA LEU A 86 5.92 10.59 15.74
C LEU A 86 7.33 11.16 15.79
N ALA A 87 8.08 11.13 14.68
CA ALA A 87 9.26 11.97 14.51
C ALA A 87 8.86 13.34 13.96
N GLU A 88 9.47 14.42 14.47
CA GLU A 88 9.34 15.77 13.90
C GLU A 88 10.14 15.89 12.60
N SER A 89 11.31 15.25 12.57
CA SER A 89 12.25 15.28 11.45
C SER A 89 13.24 14.12 11.53
N TRP A 90 13.97 13.92 10.45
CA TRP A 90 15.13 13.04 10.44
C TRP A 90 16.25 13.62 9.55
N THR A 91 17.46 13.15 9.77
CA THR A 91 18.63 13.44 8.94
C THR A 91 19.30 12.14 8.53
N VAL A 92 20.02 12.20 7.40
CA VAL A 92 20.83 11.09 6.90
C VAL A 92 22.26 11.55 6.82
N SER A 93 23.21 10.73 7.31
CA SER A 93 24.64 11.04 7.20
C SER A 93 25.10 11.05 5.74
N PRO A 94 26.16 11.81 5.40
CA PRO A 94 26.65 11.90 4.02
C PRO A 94 27.02 10.55 3.40
N ASP A 95 27.44 9.58 4.20
CA ASP A 95 27.76 8.21 3.77
C ASP A 95 26.53 7.29 3.67
N GLY A 96 25.32 7.80 3.95
CA GLY A 96 24.06 7.06 3.87
C GLY A 96 23.89 5.96 4.92
N LYS A 97 24.70 5.93 5.99
CA LYS A 97 24.72 4.85 6.98
C LYS A 97 24.05 5.18 8.30
N ILE A 98 23.72 6.44 8.57
CA ILE A 98 23.10 6.84 9.84
C ILE A 98 21.83 7.62 9.52
N TYR A 99 20.69 7.13 10.04
CA TYR A 99 19.41 7.84 10.03
C TYR A 99 19.11 8.27 11.46
N GLU A 100 19.13 9.57 11.74
CA GLU A 100 18.82 10.13 13.06
C GLU A 100 17.44 10.77 13.05
N PHE A 101 16.58 10.31 13.95
CA PHE A 101 15.22 10.82 14.12
C PHE A 101 15.12 11.67 15.39
N LYS A 102 14.56 12.89 15.24
CA LYS A 102 14.10 13.72 16.34
C LYS A 102 12.64 13.40 16.61
N LEU A 103 12.33 12.88 17.79
CA LEU A 103 10.98 12.48 18.20
C LEU A 103 10.20 13.69 18.74
N ARG A 104 8.87 13.66 18.61
CA ARG A 104 7.98 14.63 19.28
C ARG A 104 7.99 14.39 20.77
N GLU A 105 8.11 15.47 21.53
CA GLU A 105 8.07 15.42 23.00
C GLU A 105 6.62 15.50 23.52
N GLY A 106 6.38 14.96 24.70
CA GLY A 106 5.10 15.05 25.42
C GLY A 106 3.98 14.14 24.87
N LEU A 107 4.23 13.31 23.86
CA LEU A 107 3.24 12.36 23.37
C LEU A 107 3.01 11.23 24.38
N LYS A 108 1.75 10.76 24.45
CA LYS A 108 1.35 9.67 25.34
C LYS A 108 0.57 8.61 24.58
N PHE A 109 0.84 7.36 24.91
CA PHE A 109 0.04 6.21 24.47
C PHE A 109 -1.40 6.29 25.03
N HIS A 110 -2.29 5.48 24.47
CA HIS A 110 -3.71 5.44 24.89
C HIS A 110 -3.90 5.14 26.38
N ASN A 111 -2.94 4.47 27.01
CA ASN A 111 -2.94 4.16 28.46
C ASN A 111 -2.28 5.26 29.31
N GLY A 112 -1.81 6.36 28.70
CA GLY A 112 -1.17 7.48 29.38
C GLY A 112 0.35 7.35 29.56
N ASP A 113 0.96 6.23 29.25
CA ASP A 113 2.42 6.05 29.29
C ASP A 113 3.10 7.03 28.31
N PRO A 114 4.26 7.63 28.66
CA PRO A 114 4.98 8.53 27.77
C PRO A 114 5.63 7.75 26.61
N PHE A 115 5.66 8.36 25.41
CA PHE A 115 6.40 7.87 24.25
C PHE A 115 7.84 8.35 24.27
N THR A 116 8.81 7.44 24.06
CA THR A 116 10.25 7.72 24.03
C THR A 116 10.99 6.88 23.00
N GLY A 117 12.30 7.12 22.87
CA GLY A 117 13.20 6.31 22.03
C GLY A 117 13.31 4.85 22.44
N GLU A 118 13.02 4.51 23.70
CA GLU A 118 12.98 3.12 24.15
C GLU A 118 11.88 2.32 23.42
N ASP A 119 10.70 2.94 23.21
CA ASP A 119 9.61 2.33 22.48
C ASP A 119 9.94 2.13 21.00
N VAL A 120 10.68 3.07 20.41
CA VAL A 120 11.16 2.97 19.02
C VAL A 120 12.10 1.78 18.85
N LYS A 121 13.15 1.71 19.69
CA LYS A 121 14.11 0.61 19.68
C LYS A 121 13.45 -0.74 19.91
N PHE A 122 12.60 -0.82 20.93
CA PHE A 122 11.84 -2.02 21.26
C PHE A 122 10.96 -2.49 20.10
N SER A 123 10.16 -1.58 19.52
CA SER A 123 9.26 -1.89 18.41
C SER A 123 10.01 -2.44 17.20
N PHE A 124 11.13 -1.81 16.81
CA PHE A 124 11.94 -2.26 15.69
C PHE A 124 12.53 -3.65 15.92
N LEU A 125 13.13 -3.89 17.09
CA LEU A 125 13.83 -5.16 17.37
C LEU A 125 12.88 -6.36 17.50
N ARG A 126 11.62 -6.13 17.92
CA ARG A 126 10.63 -7.20 18.08
C ARG A 126 9.86 -7.55 16.81
N THR A 127 9.88 -6.69 15.79
CA THR A 127 9.12 -6.90 14.56
C THR A 127 9.59 -8.16 13.84
N LYS A 128 8.64 -9.02 13.45
CA LYS A 128 8.87 -10.29 12.76
C LYS A 128 8.44 -10.24 11.31
N GLY A 129 8.84 -11.24 10.54
CA GLY A 129 8.44 -11.40 9.15
C GLY A 129 9.52 -10.98 8.14
N ALA A 130 9.32 -11.34 6.87
CA ALA A 130 10.33 -11.20 5.83
C ALA A 130 10.80 -9.76 5.60
N GLY A 131 9.88 -8.79 5.63
CA GLY A 131 10.26 -7.40 5.41
C GLY A 131 10.95 -6.77 6.63
N ALA A 132 10.58 -7.16 7.86
CA ALA A 132 11.33 -6.76 9.04
C ALA A 132 12.78 -7.27 8.95
N LYS A 133 12.96 -8.51 8.50
CA LYS A 133 14.28 -9.10 8.32
C LYS A 133 15.13 -8.31 7.32
N ILE A 134 14.57 -7.82 6.22
CA ILE A 134 15.30 -6.97 5.26
C ILE A 134 15.92 -5.74 5.97
N LEU A 135 15.15 -5.08 6.83
CA LEU A 135 15.66 -3.92 7.59
C LEU A 135 16.64 -4.35 8.70
N GLN A 136 16.32 -5.40 9.45
CA GLN A 136 17.15 -5.88 10.56
C GLN A 136 18.52 -6.38 10.08
N ASP A 137 18.60 -7.01 8.91
CA ASP A 137 19.86 -7.42 8.30
C ASP A 137 20.72 -6.22 7.86
N LYS A 138 20.11 -5.06 7.59
CA LYS A 138 20.84 -3.83 7.21
C LYS A 138 21.19 -2.96 8.41
N VAL A 139 20.42 -3.01 9.49
CA VAL A 139 20.63 -2.19 10.69
C VAL A 139 21.58 -2.91 11.65
N ARG A 140 22.75 -2.30 11.88
CA ARG A 140 23.71 -2.77 12.85
C ARG A 140 23.26 -2.49 14.28
N GLU A 141 22.67 -1.32 14.51
CA GLU A 141 22.32 -0.83 15.84
C GLU A 141 21.18 0.20 15.77
N VAL A 142 20.30 0.17 16.76
CA VAL A 142 19.38 1.26 17.08
C VAL A 142 19.87 1.89 18.40
N ALA A 143 20.53 3.03 18.29
CA ALA A 143 21.11 3.75 19.42
C ALA A 143 20.17 4.84 19.94
N ILE A 144 19.93 4.87 21.24
CA ILE A 144 19.18 5.92 21.92
C ILE A 144 20.16 7.00 22.32
N VAL A 145 20.11 8.16 21.64
CA VAL A 145 21.00 9.30 21.90
C VAL A 145 20.48 10.14 23.07
N SER A 146 19.16 10.27 23.16
CA SER A 146 18.43 10.88 24.28
C SER A 146 17.01 10.31 24.28
N PRO A 147 16.17 10.60 25.30
CA PRO A 147 14.80 10.12 25.31
C PRO A 147 13.98 10.43 24.04
N TYR A 148 14.34 11.51 23.35
CA TYR A 148 13.65 11.97 22.13
C TYR A 148 14.55 12.04 20.89
N ARG A 149 15.64 11.25 20.88
CA ARG A 149 16.54 11.18 19.72
C ARG A 149 17.09 9.77 19.54
N VAL A 150 16.81 9.16 18.36
CA VAL A 150 17.17 7.78 18.04
C VAL A 150 17.95 7.74 16.74
N ARG A 151 19.01 6.92 16.69
CA ARG A 151 19.80 6.64 15.49
C ARG A 151 19.66 5.21 15.06
N PHE A 152 19.37 5.00 13.78
CA PHE A 152 19.56 3.73 13.10
C PHE A 152 20.89 3.74 12.39
N ILE A 153 21.79 2.85 12.78
CA ILE A 153 23.15 2.75 12.25
C ILE A 153 23.22 1.51 11.38
N LEU A 154 23.51 1.69 10.08
CA LEU A 154 23.51 0.63 9.09
C LEU A 154 24.92 0.04 8.90
N HIS A 155 25.00 -1.23 8.47
CA HIS A 155 26.25 -1.88 8.05
C HIS A 155 26.82 -1.25 6.78
N GLU A 156 25.95 -0.91 5.83
CA GLU A 156 26.27 -0.32 4.52
C GLU A 156 25.20 0.71 4.13
N PRO A 157 25.44 1.61 3.17
CA PRO A 157 24.40 2.49 2.65
C PRO A 157 23.20 1.67 2.15
N PHE A 158 22.00 2.09 2.52
CA PHE A 158 20.75 1.46 2.08
C PHE A 158 19.74 2.54 1.67
N PRO A 159 19.73 2.98 0.40
CA PRO A 159 18.90 4.07 -0.07
C PRO A 159 17.39 3.84 0.14
N ASP A 160 16.96 2.57 0.20
CA ASP A 160 15.56 2.20 0.45
C ASP A 160 15.17 2.14 1.94
N PHE A 161 16.07 2.51 2.86
CA PHE A 161 15.76 2.45 4.30
C PHE A 161 14.43 3.13 4.63
N MET A 162 14.25 4.38 4.19
CA MET A 162 13.00 5.12 4.46
C MET A 162 11.80 4.53 3.71
N THR A 163 11.98 3.99 2.52
CA THR A 163 10.92 3.29 1.78
C THR A 163 10.41 2.09 2.58
N TYR A 164 11.30 1.27 3.12
CA TYR A 164 10.92 0.11 3.92
C TYR A 164 10.44 0.48 5.32
N TYR A 165 11.04 1.47 5.97
CA TYR A 165 10.74 1.84 7.35
C TYR A 165 9.55 2.80 7.48
N GLY A 166 9.42 3.76 6.56
CA GLY A 166 8.43 4.85 6.62
C GLY A 166 7.17 4.63 5.79
N THR A 167 7.02 3.48 5.12
CA THR A 167 5.85 3.18 4.29
C THR A 167 5.25 1.81 4.62
N LEU A 168 4.29 1.38 3.82
CA LEU A 168 3.66 0.05 3.94
C LEU A 168 4.56 -1.11 3.49
N ALA A 169 5.79 -0.83 3.05
CA ALA A 169 6.65 -1.88 2.50
C ALA A 169 6.95 -2.99 3.51
N THR A 170 7.06 -2.67 4.80
CA THR A 170 7.37 -3.66 5.83
C THR A 170 6.49 -3.63 7.08
N GLY A 171 5.80 -2.53 7.34
CA GLY A 171 5.13 -2.32 8.62
C GLY A 171 6.06 -2.21 9.84
N ALA A 172 7.37 -2.10 9.63
CA ALA A 172 8.35 -2.04 10.72
C ALA A 172 8.41 -0.69 11.43
N GLY A 173 7.72 0.32 10.90
CA GLY A 173 7.74 1.68 11.43
C GLY A 173 6.74 1.95 12.55
N TRP A 174 5.76 1.07 12.80
CA TRP A 174 4.79 1.26 13.88
C TRP A 174 5.42 1.11 15.26
N ILE A 175 4.94 1.95 16.19
CA ILE A 175 5.46 2.00 17.54
C ILE A 175 4.43 1.42 18.52
N VAL A 176 4.91 0.58 19.43
CA VAL A 176 4.13 0.00 20.54
C VAL A 176 4.79 0.37 21.88
N PRO A 177 4.00 0.51 22.98
CA PRO A 177 4.53 0.85 24.30
C PRO A 177 5.31 -0.33 24.91
N LYS A 178 6.63 -0.19 25.02
CA LYS A 178 7.55 -1.20 25.57
C LYS A 178 7.08 -1.69 26.96
N LYS A 179 6.88 -0.75 27.87
CA LYS A 179 6.52 -1.05 29.27
C LYS A 179 5.23 -1.87 29.37
N TYR A 180 4.18 -1.44 28.66
CA TYR A 180 2.91 -2.17 28.65
C TYR A 180 3.05 -3.53 28.01
N PHE A 181 3.77 -3.62 26.88
CA PHE A 181 3.98 -4.89 26.19
C PHE A 181 4.74 -5.89 27.07
N GLU A 182 5.80 -5.47 27.75
CA GLU A 182 6.57 -6.31 28.69
C GLU A 182 5.71 -6.78 29.88
N GLN A 183 4.75 -5.95 30.32
CA GLN A 183 3.83 -6.28 31.41
C GLN A 183 2.80 -7.34 31.02
N VAL A 184 2.20 -7.23 29.81
CA VAL A 184 1.08 -8.11 29.41
C VAL A 184 1.49 -9.25 28.48
N GLY A 185 2.67 -9.20 27.89
CA GLY A 185 3.17 -10.15 26.90
C GLY A 185 2.45 -10.07 25.55
N SER A 186 2.90 -10.86 24.57
CA SER A 186 2.35 -10.84 23.20
C SER A 186 0.85 -11.18 23.15
N ASP A 187 0.41 -12.19 23.92
CA ASP A 187 -0.99 -12.59 23.92
C ASP A 187 -1.91 -11.60 24.64
N GLY A 188 -1.43 -10.98 25.71
CA GLY A 188 -2.13 -9.88 26.39
C GLY A 188 -2.25 -8.66 25.48
N PHE A 189 -1.18 -8.32 24.78
CA PHE A 189 -1.17 -7.19 23.86
C PHE A 189 -2.18 -7.38 22.69
N LYS A 190 -2.24 -8.59 22.09
CA LYS A 190 -3.23 -8.90 21.04
C LYS A 190 -4.68 -8.85 21.52
N LYS A 191 -4.93 -9.08 22.82
CA LYS A 191 -6.28 -8.98 23.42
C LYS A 191 -6.68 -7.55 23.74
N ALA A 192 -5.74 -6.71 24.10
CA ALA A 192 -5.95 -5.31 24.47
C ALA A 192 -4.80 -4.42 23.96
N PRO A 193 -4.73 -4.17 22.65
CA PRO A 193 -3.65 -3.36 22.08
C PRO A 193 -3.71 -1.92 22.55
N VAL A 194 -2.56 -1.36 22.83
CA VAL A 194 -2.35 0.04 23.20
C VAL A 194 -1.42 0.67 22.17
N GLY A 195 -1.81 1.83 21.63
CA GLY A 195 -1.04 2.53 20.61
C GLY A 195 -1.04 4.04 20.80
N LEU A 196 -0.61 4.76 19.76
CA LEU A 196 -0.54 6.22 19.64
C LEU A 196 -1.44 6.75 18.53
N GLY A 197 -2.27 5.89 17.93
CA GLY A 197 -3.12 6.24 16.80
C GLY A 197 -4.37 7.04 17.18
N PRO A 198 -5.15 7.44 16.15
CA PRO A 198 -6.35 8.26 16.34
C PRO A 198 -7.52 7.53 17.01
N TYR A 199 -7.50 6.21 17.06
CA TYR A 199 -8.55 5.39 17.68
C TYR A 199 -7.98 4.43 18.72
N LYS A 200 -8.71 4.26 19.82
CA LYS A 200 -8.42 3.26 20.85
C LYS A 200 -9.20 1.98 20.58
N PHE A 201 -8.58 0.87 20.89
CA PHE A 201 -9.24 -0.43 20.92
C PHE A 201 -10.36 -0.46 21.97
N VAL A 202 -11.51 -1.03 21.60
CA VAL A 202 -12.64 -1.26 22.50
C VAL A 202 -12.86 -2.76 22.69
N SER A 203 -13.08 -3.49 21.59
CA SER A 203 -13.33 -4.93 21.64
C SER A 203 -13.01 -5.60 20.30
N ASN A 204 -12.68 -6.88 20.35
CA ASN A 204 -12.57 -7.74 19.18
C ASN A 204 -13.29 -9.05 19.45
N THR A 205 -14.29 -9.36 18.64
CA THR A 205 -14.93 -10.69 18.57
C THR A 205 -14.38 -11.38 17.35
N PRO A 206 -13.43 -12.32 17.49
CA PRO A 206 -12.76 -12.94 16.35
C PRO A 206 -13.74 -13.51 15.32
N GLY A 207 -13.52 -13.20 14.05
CA GLY A 207 -14.40 -13.63 12.95
C GLY A 207 -15.74 -12.88 12.84
N VAL A 208 -16.02 -11.97 13.75
CA VAL A 208 -17.27 -11.19 13.76
C VAL A 208 -16.99 -9.72 13.55
N GLU A 209 -16.42 -9.05 14.54
CA GLU A 209 -16.17 -7.61 14.45
C GLU A 209 -15.05 -7.11 15.37
N LEU A 210 -14.45 -6.01 14.96
CA LEU A 210 -13.51 -5.19 15.75
C LEU A 210 -14.12 -3.81 15.94
N VAL A 211 -14.16 -3.34 17.18
CA VAL A 211 -14.71 -2.03 17.58
C VAL A 211 -13.58 -1.14 18.09
N MET A 212 -13.52 0.08 17.59
CA MET A 212 -12.58 1.13 18.03
C MET A 212 -13.32 2.43 18.31
N GLU A 213 -12.80 3.23 19.23
CA GLU A 213 -13.36 4.52 19.62
C GLU A 213 -12.32 5.63 19.46
N ALA A 214 -12.77 6.80 19.00
CA ALA A 214 -11.92 7.97 18.80
C ALA A 214 -11.12 8.32 20.06
N TYR A 215 -9.83 8.59 19.87
CA TYR A 215 -8.96 9.10 20.93
C TYR A 215 -8.94 10.63 20.87
N GLU A 216 -9.66 11.28 21.77
CA GLU A 216 -9.77 12.74 21.80
C GLU A 216 -8.41 13.44 22.06
N GLY A 217 -7.47 12.73 22.68
CA GLY A 217 -6.10 13.19 22.90
C GLY A 217 -5.14 12.93 21.75
N TYR A 218 -5.62 12.57 20.56
CA TYR A 218 -4.73 12.29 19.43
C TYR A 218 -3.97 13.54 19.01
N TRP A 219 -2.67 13.41 18.91
CA TRP A 219 -1.73 14.53 18.77
C TRP A 219 -1.84 15.30 17.46
N ARG A 220 -2.28 14.67 16.36
CA ARG A 220 -2.33 15.31 15.04
C ARG A 220 -3.68 15.99 14.77
N LYS A 221 -4.76 15.22 14.81
CA LYS A 221 -6.11 15.69 14.51
C LYS A 221 -7.14 14.77 15.17
N MET A 222 -7.97 15.31 16.03
CA MET A 222 -9.05 14.54 16.64
C MET A 222 -10.00 13.99 15.55
N PRO A 223 -10.30 12.68 15.55
CA PRO A 223 -11.27 12.12 14.62
C PRO A 223 -12.65 12.74 14.74
N SER A 224 -13.39 12.85 13.64
CA SER A 224 -14.78 13.34 13.68
C SER A 224 -15.80 12.24 13.96
N VAL A 225 -15.50 10.99 13.61
CA VAL A 225 -16.37 9.83 13.84
C VAL A 225 -16.00 9.21 15.19
N LYS A 226 -16.99 9.07 16.09
CA LYS A 226 -16.76 8.55 17.45
C LYS A 226 -16.35 7.08 17.44
N ARG A 227 -16.97 6.26 16.60
CA ARG A 227 -16.75 4.81 16.59
C ARG A 227 -16.55 4.29 15.16
N ILE A 228 -15.54 3.43 14.99
CA ILE A 228 -15.36 2.65 13.77
C ILE A 228 -15.52 1.17 14.12
N VAL A 229 -16.34 0.47 13.32
CA VAL A 229 -16.59 -0.97 13.45
C VAL A 229 -16.19 -1.66 12.15
N PHE A 230 -15.25 -2.58 12.22
CA PHE A 230 -14.92 -3.49 11.12
C PHE A 230 -15.64 -4.82 11.33
N LYS A 231 -16.45 -5.25 10.37
CA LYS A 231 -17.16 -6.52 10.39
C LYS A 231 -16.52 -7.52 9.42
N SER A 232 -16.30 -8.75 9.86
CA SER A 232 -15.82 -9.85 9.01
C SER A 232 -16.99 -10.37 8.17
N VAL A 233 -16.94 -10.11 6.86
CA VAL A 233 -18.00 -10.55 5.91
C VAL A 233 -17.32 -11.00 4.61
N PRO A 234 -16.78 -12.23 4.52
CA PRO A 234 -15.98 -12.70 3.38
C PRO A 234 -16.70 -12.64 2.03
N GLU A 235 -18.02 -12.91 2.00
CA GLU A 235 -18.80 -12.99 0.77
C GLU A 235 -19.23 -11.62 0.23
N ALA A 236 -18.88 -11.28 -1.01
CA ALA A 236 -19.17 -9.98 -1.63
C ALA A 236 -20.68 -9.70 -1.74
N THR A 237 -21.48 -10.72 -2.05
CA THR A 237 -22.95 -10.64 -2.10
C THR A 237 -23.54 -10.27 -0.76
N THR A 238 -23.04 -10.87 0.32
CA THR A 238 -23.46 -10.55 1.70
C THR A 238 -23.08 -9.13 2.08
N ARG A 239 -21.85 -8.69 1.77
CA ARG A 239 -21.43 -7.29 2.01
C ARG A 239 -22.34 -6.29 1.31
N THR A 240 -22.67 -6.57 0.04
CA THR A 240 -23.57 -5.72 -0.75
C THR A 240 -24.97 -5.66 -0.14
N ALA A 241 -25.52 -6.82 0.27
CA ALA A 241 -26.83 -6.87 0.91
C ALA A 241 -26.87 -6.11 2.24
N MET A 242 -25.83 -6.23 3.08
CA MET A 242 -25.71 -5.48 4.34
C MET A 242 -25.65 -3.97 4.10
N LEU A 243 -24.90 -3.53 3.07
CA LEU A 243 -24.83 -2.12 2.69
C LEU A 243 -26.22 -1.59 2.28
N LYS A 244 -26.96 -2.35 1.46
CA LYS A 244 -28.30 -1.98 1.02
C LYS A 244 -29.32 -1.91 2.17
N ARG A 245 -29.19 -2.76 3.19
CA ARG A 245 -30.04 -2.71 4.39
C ARG A 245 -29.60 -1.67 5.42
N GLY A 246 -28.46 -0.96 5.18
CA GLY A 246 -27.92 0.01 6.10
C GLY A 246 -27.29 -0.60 7.37
N GLU A 247 -26.97 -1.88 7.36
CA GLU A 247 -26.26 -2.59 8.45
C GLU A 247 -24.76 -2.24 8.47
N VAL A 248 -24.24 -1.81 7.32
CA VAL A 248 -22.89 -1.24 7.18
C VAL A 248 -22.95 0.01 6.29
N ASP A 249 -21.94 0.85 6.40
CA ASP A 249 -21.83 2.11 5.67
C ASP A 249 -20.85 1.99 4.49
N LEU A 250 -20.02 0.94 4.50
CA LEU A 250 -19.07 0.62 3.46
C LEU A 250 -18.93 -0.90 3.28
N ALA A 251 -19.04 -1.37 2.01
CA ALA A 251 -18.74 -2.73 1.58
C ALA A 251 -17.44 -2.73 0.79
N TYR A 252 -16.37 -3.20 1.43
CA TYR A 252 -15.02 -3.12 0.88
C TYR A 252 -14.75 -4.25 -0.11
N LEU A 253 -14.06 -3.95 -1.21
CA LEU A 253 -13.62 -4.88 -2.26
C LEU A 253 -14.79 -5.71 -2.81
N LEU A 254 -15.50 -5.13 -3.77
CA LEU A 254 -16.62 -5.77 -4.47
C LEU A 254 -16.16 -6.35 -5.80
N ASP A 255 -16.83 -7.40 -6.23
CA ASP A 255 -16.72 -7.92 -7.58
C ASP A 255 -17.50 -7.03 -8.56
N ALA A 256 -17.18 -7.11 -9.86
CA ALA A 256 -17.79 -6.27 -10.88
C ALA A 256 -19.33 -6.32 -10.92
N PRO A 257 -20.00 -7.49 -10.79
CA PRO A 257 -21.48 -7.55 -10.77
C PRO A 257 -22.10 -6.75 -9.62
N GLN A 258 -21.57 -6.89 -8.38
CA GLN A 258 -22.05 -6.15 -7.20
C GLN A 258 -21.82 -4.65 -7.34
N ALA A 259 -20.66 -4.26 -7.87
CA ALA A 259 -20.36 -2.86 -8.10
C ALA A 259 -21.26 -2.24 -9.16
N GLN A 260 -21.56 -2.97 -10.26
CA GLN A 260 -22.51 -2.53 -11.29
C GLN A 260 -23.93 -2.39 -10.75
N GLU A 261 -24.35 -3.28 -9.85
CA GLU A 261 -25.64 -3.20 -9.18
C GLU A 261 -25.73 -1.93 -8.33
N LEU A 262 -24.75 -1.66 -7.47
CA LEU A 262 -24.74 -0.47 -6.62
C LEU A 262 -24.64 0.84 -7.41
N LYS A 263 -23.93 0.85 -8.55
CA LYS A 263 -23.81 2.03 -9.41
C LYS A 263 -25.16 2.55 -9.92
N LYS A 264 -26.18 1.70 -9.97
CA LYS A 264 -27.52 2.05 -10.45
C LYS A 264 -28.41 2.65 -9.35
N ASP A 265 -28.02 2.53 -8.09
CA ASP A 265 -28.79 3.01 -6.93
C ASP A 265 -28.21 4.33 -6.41
N PRO A 266 -28.99 5.44 -6.43
CA PRO A 266 -28.53 6.77 -6.01
C PRO A 266 -28.16 6.87 -4.52
N ASN A 267 -28.53 5.90 -3.70
CA ASN A 267 -28.17 5.86 -2.27
C ASN A 267 -26.71 5.44 -2.04
N PHE A 268 -26.04 4.96 -3.07
CA PHE A 268 -24.66 4.48 -2.98
C PHE A 268 -23.75 5.17 -3.97
N LYS A 269 -22.46 5.18 -3.67
CA LYS A 269 -21.39 5.56 -4.57
C LYS A 269 -20.34 4.46 -4.61
N LEU A 270 -19.60 4.36 -5.69
CA LEU A 270 -18.41 3.53 -5.76
C LEU A 270 -17.19 4.35 -5.38
N ALA A 271 -16.37 3.83 -4.48
CA ALA A 271 -15.02 4.29 -4.24
C ALA A 271 -14.05 3.26 -4.81
N PHE A 272 -13.08 3.72 -5.57
CA PHE A 272 -12.07 2.87 -6.19
C PHE A 272 -10.77 2.96 -5.42
N SER A 273 -10.15 1.82 -5.14
CA SER A 273 -8.90 1.73 -4.39
C SER A 273 -7.93 0.80 -5.11
N GLY A 274 -6.64 1.00 -4.93
CA GLY A 274 -5.63 0.11 -5.53
C GLY A 274 -4.47 0.85 -6.17
N GLY A 275 -4.00 0.33 -7.33
CA GLY A 275 -2.84 0.89 -8.04
C GLY A 275 -1.48 0.51 -7.46
N ILE A 276 -1.45 -0.41 -6.51
CA ILE A 276 -0.25 -0.86 -5.79
C ILE A 276 0.32 -2.19 -6.30
N GLY A 277 -0.45 -2.92 -7.08
CA GLY A 277 -0.06 -4.18 -7.71
C GLY A 277 -0.39 -4.16 -9.18
N THR A 278 0.50 -4.65 -10.00
CA THR A 278 0.26 -4.84 -11.43
C THR A 278 -0.02 -6.30 -11.69
N PHE A 279 -1.13 -6.61 -12.37
CA PHE A 279 -1.34 -7.93 -12.96
C PHE A 279 -0.42 -8.13 -14.15
N TYR A 280 0.19 -9.31 -14.23
CA TYR A 280 1.11 -9.65 -15.31
C TYR A 280 1.20 -11.18 -15.52
N LEU A 281 1.56 -11.59 -16.73
CA LEU A 281 1.99 -12.95 -16.98
C LEU A 281 3.44 -13.10 -16.57
N ASP A 282 3.74 -14.14 -15.79
CA ASP A 282 5.10 -14.64 -15.58
C ASP A 282 5.24 -15.98 -16.29
N PHE A 283 6.26 -16.09 -17.11
CA PHE A 283 6.56 -17.28 -17.91
C PHE A 283 7.64 -18.09 -17.20
N PHE A 284 7.24 -18.98 -16.29
CA PHE A 284 8.19 -19.69 -15.41
C PHE A 284 9.23 -20.50 -16.18
N ASP A 285 8.81 -21.17 -17.27
CA ASP A 285 9.67 -22.04 -18.06
C ASP A 285 10.48 -21.31 -19.15
N GLN A 286 10.48 -19.97 -19.20
CA GLN A 286 11.25 -19.21 -20.19
C GLN A 286 12.77 -19.41 -20.10
N TRP A 287 13.24 -19.98 -19.00
CA TRP A 287 14.66 -20.26 -18.75
C TRP A 287 15.10 -21.64 -19.23
N ASP A 288 14.17 -22.54 -19.57
CA ASP A 288 14.45 -23.84 -20.18
C ASP A 288 14.50 -23.71 -21.71
N PRO A 289 15.66 -23.96 -22.36
CA PRO A 289 15.77 -23.90 -23.82
C PRO A 289 14.83 -24.86 -24.59
N LYS A 290 14.29 -25.88 -23.91
CA LYS A 290 13.34 -26.82 -24.50
C LYS A 290 11.89 -26.33 -24.42
N SER A 291 11.61 -25.33 -23.61
CA SER A 291 10.28 -24.78 -23.46
C SER A 291 9.93 -23.83 -24.62
N PRO A 292 8.71 -23.87 -25.17
CA PRO A 292 8.22 -22.85 -26.10
C PRO A 292 8.37 -21.44 -25.57
N TRP A 293 8.26 -21.27 -24.23
CA TRP A 293 8.39 -19.97 -23.56
C TRP A 293 9.80 -19.39 -23.59
N HIS A 294 10.82 -20.19 -23.92
CA HIS A 294 12.20 -19.69 -24.14
C HIS A 294 12.27 -18.73 -25.30
N ASP A 295 11.49 -18.97 -26.35
CA ASP A 295 11.44 -18.08 -27.51
C ASP A 295 10.70 -16.78 -27.18
N ARG A 296 11.40 -15.64 -27.32
CA ARG A 296 10.85 -14.32 -27.13
C ARG A 296 9.59 -14.05 -27.98
N ARG A 297 9.55 -14.63 -29.23
CA ARG A 297 8.39 -14.46 -30.14
C ARG A 297 7.14 -15.09 -29.58
N VAL A 298 7.25 -16.23 -28.90
CA VAL A 298 6.14 -16.91 -28.24
C VAL A 298 5.61 -16.06 -27.06
N ARG A 299 6.50 -15.51 -26.22
CA ARG A 299 6.09 -14.61 -25.15
C ARG A 299 5.46 -13.32 -25.66
N LEU A 300 5.98 -12.80 -26.77
CA LEU A 300 5.42 -11.62 -27.43
C LEU A 300 4.03 -11.91 -28.02
N ALA A 301 3.84 -13.09 -28.63
CA ALA A 301 2.54 -13.55 -29.12
C ALA A 301 1.50 -13.62 -27.99
N ALA A 302 1.88 -14.18 -26.82
CA ALA A 302 1.01 -14.18 -25.65
C ALA A 302 0.61 -12.76 -25.24
N ASN A 303 1.53 -11.80 -25.32
CA ASN A 303 1.23 -10.40 -25.02
C ASN A 303 0.27 -9.74 -26.03
N TYR A 304 0.43 -10.01 -27.33
CA TYR A 304 -0.48 -9.51 -28.36
C TYR A 304 -1.87 -10.18 -28.33
N ALA A 305 -1.97 -11.37 -27.74
CA ALA A 305 -3.24 -12.09 -27.58
C ALA A 305 -4.18 -11.45 -26.54
N LEU A 306 -3.65 -10.63 -25.61
CA LEU A 306 -4.44 -10.11 -24.49
C LEU A 306 -5.19 -8.83 -24.85
N ASP A 307 -6.51 -8.90 -24.87
CA ASP A 307 -7.38 -7.70 -24.87
C ASP A 307 -7.48 -7.13 -23.45
N ARG A 308 -6.49 -6.34 -23.08
CA ARG A 308 -6.37 -5.72 -21.76
C ARG A 308 -7.50 -4.74 -21.46
N LYS A 309 -8.05 -4.10 -22.50
CA LYS A 309 -9.15 -3.14 -22.34
C LYS A 309 -10.43 -3.87 -21.98
N SER A 310 -10.81 -4.90 -22.76
CA SER A 310 -12.00 -5.69 -22.48
C SER A 310 -11.91 -6.42 -21.14
N LEU A 311 -10.73 -6.94 -20.78
CA LEU A 311 -10.48 -7.54 -19.48
C LEU A 311 -10.71 -6.53 -18.34
N ASN A 312 -10.17 -5.32 -18.46
CA ASN A 312 -10.34 -4.26 -17.47
C ASN A 312 -11.82 -3.84 -17.32
N GLU A 313 -12.53 -3.69 -18.43
CA GLU A 313 -13.98 -3.36 -18.38
C GLU A 313 -14.79 -4.47 -17.69
N ALA A 314 -14.51 -5.73 -17.99
CA ALA A 314 -15.22 -6.86 -17.43
C ALA A 314 -14.96 -7.07 -15.94
N GLU A 315 -13.70 -7.02 -15.52
CA GLU A 315 -13.28 -7.36 -14.16
C GLU A 315 -13.28 -6.16 -13.20
N ASN A 316 -13.00 -4.94 -13.71
CA ASN A 316 -12.73 -3.75 -12.88
C ASN A 316 -13.55 -2.52 -13.28
N LEU A 317 -14.59 -2.66 -14.10
CA LEU A 317 -15.42 -1.55 -14.61
C LEU A 317 -14.60 -0.46 -15.33
N GLY A 318 -13.49 -0.83 -15.97
CA GLY A 318 -12.59 0.10 -16.62
C GLY A 318 -11.69 0.91 -15.67
N ALA A 319 -11.76 0.69 -14.37
CA ALA A 319 -11.08 1.52 -13.38
C ALA A 319 -9.56 1.28 -13.30
N SER A 320 -9.10 0.08 -13.65
CA SER A 320 -7.66 -0.25 -13.61
C SER A 320 -6.89 0.48 -14.69
N ARG A 321 -5.61 0.77 -14.44
CA ARG A 321 -4.75 1.53 -15.36
C ARG A 321 -3.90 0.57 -16.16
N LEU A 322 -4.08 0.51 -17.49
CA LEU A 322 -3.26 -0.33 -18.36
C LEU A 322 -1.77 0.03 -18.20
N ASN A 323 -0.92 -0.98 -18.12
CA ASN A 323 0.50 -0.80 -17.83
C ASN A 323 1.35 -1.75 -18.68
N GLY A 324 2.48 -1.26 -19.19
CA GLY A 324 3.49 -2.03 -19.93
C GLY A 324 4.66 -2.51 -19.06
N SER A 325 4.59 -2.27 -17.74
CA SER A 325 5.59 -2.66 -16.75
C SER A 325 4.95 -3.45 -15.60
N ILE A 326 5.73 -4.25 -14.91
CA ILE A 326 5.31 -4.86 -13.63
C ILE A 326 5.37 -3.88 -12.46
N ILE A 327 5.88 -2.68 -12.69
CA ILE A 327 5.97 -1.61 -11.69
C ILE A 327 4.73 -0.73 -11.82
N PRO A 328 3.93 -0.57 -10.77
CA PRO A 328 2.81 0.37 -10.79
C PRO A 328 3.26 1.79 -11.15
N ARG A 329 2.51 2.47 -12.02
CA ARG A 329 2.89 3.81 -12.55
C ARG A 329 3.04 4.88 -11.47
N THR A 330 2.45 4.67 -10.31
CA THR A 330 2.50 5.58 -9.16
C THR A 330 3.72 5.36 -8.25
N PHE A 331 4.49 4.31 -8.48
CA PHE A 331 5.67 4.03 -7.66
C PHE A 331 6.83 4.94 -8.02
N GLU A 332 7.61 5.32 -7.01
CA GLU A 332 8.88 6.03 -7.23
C GLU A 332 9.79 5.22 -8.16
N PHE A 333 10.45 5.88 -9.10
CA PHE A 333 11.28 5.28 -10.17
C PHE A 333 10.53 4.37 -11.14
N ALA A 334 9.19 4.44 -11.19
CA ALA A 334 8.46 3.77 -12.27
C ALA A 334 8.77 4.44 -13.61
N LEU A 335 9.11 3.63 -14.61
CA LEU A 335 9.22 4.09 -16.00
C LEU A 335 7.86 3.92 -16.67
N PRO A 336 7.24 4.98 -17.18
CA PRO A 336 6.01 4.86 -17.97
C PRO A 336 6.29 4.09 -19.26
N ILE A 337 5.82 2.86 -19.31
CA ILE A 337 5.93 1.99 -20.49
C ILE A 337 4.52 1.70 -20.97
N GLU A 338 4.28 1.87 -22.27
CA GLU A 338 2.99 1.52 -22.86
C GLU A 338 2.80 0.01 -22.91
N PRO A 339 1.58 -0.51 -22.68
CA PRO A 339 1.29 -1.92 -22.77
C PRO A 339 1.44 -2.42 -24.22
N TYR A 340 1.76 -3.71 -24.37
CA TYR A 340 1.72 -4.34 -25.69
C TYR A 340 0.32 -4.23 -26.27
N PRO A 341 0.17 -3.87 -27.56
CA PRO A 341 -1.14 -3.75 -28.19
C PRO A 341 -1.84 -5.11 -28.31
N TYR A 342 -3.17 -5.07 -28.37
CA TYR A 342 -3.99 -6.23 -28.71
C TYR A 342 -4.00 -6.44 -30.23
N ASP A 343 -3.42 -7.52 -30.70
CA ASP A 343 -3.38 -7.90 -32.12
C ASP A 343 -3.29 -9.44 -32.24
N PRO A 344 -4.40 -10.15 -32.22
CA PRO A 344 -4.42 -11.60 -32.31
C PRO A 344 -3.92 -12.15 -33.67
N ALA A 345 -3.99 -11.36 -34.74
CA ALA A 345 -3.43 -11.73 -36.04
C ALA A 345 -1.90 -11.74 -35.96
N LYS A 346 -1.30 -10.70 -35.39
CA LYS A 346 0.15 -10.62 -35.14
C LYS A 346 0.61 -11.72 -34.19
N ALA A 347 -0.19 -12.04 -33.15
CA ALA A 347 0.10 -13.14 -32.24
C ALA A 347 0.23 -14.48 -33.00
N LYS A 348 -0.74 -14.81 -33.85
CA LYS A 348 -0.69 -16.03 -34.69
C LYS A 348 0.50 -16.04 -35.66
N GLN A 349 0.80 -14.88 -36.26
CA GLN A 349 1.99 -14.75 -37.11
C GLN A 349 3.28 -15.08 -36.35
N LEU A 350 3.47 -14.49 -35.16
CA LEU A 350 4.65 -14.71 -34.33
C LEU A 350 4.78 -16.19 -33.90
N LEU A 351 3.66 -16.85 -33.57
CA LEU A 351 3.64 -18.27 -33.25
C LEU A 351 4.08 -19.11 -34.46
N ALA A 352 3.57 -18.80 -35.65
CA ALA A 352 3.98 -19.51 -36.88
C ALA A 352 5.48 -19.31 -37.16
N GLU A 353 6.00 -18.10 -37.03
CA GLU A 353 7.43 -17.78 -37.18
C GLU A 353 8.30 -18.50 -36.12
N ALA A 354 7.74 -18.78 -34.94
CA ALA A 354 8.41 -19.53 -33.89
C ALA A 354 8.30 -21.06 -34.05
N GLY A 355 7.62 -21.56 -35.12
CA GLY A 355 7.44 -22.98 -35.37
C GLY A 355 6.15 -23.59 -34.86
N TYR A 356 5.18 -22.76 -34.40
CA TYR A 356 3.89 -23.19 -33.86
C TYR A 356 2.70 -22.68 -34.68
N PRO A 357 2.59 -22.96 -36.00
CA PRO A 357 1.52 -22.41 -36.86
C PRO A 357 0.11 -22.89 -36.44
N ASN A 358 0.02 -24.03 -35.76
CA ASN A 358 -1.23 -24.62 -35.27
C ASN A 358 -1.39 -24.43 -33.73
N GLY A 359 -0.57 -23.58 -33.14
CA GLY A 359 -0.49 -23.43 -31.69
C GLY A 359 0.26 -24.57 -30.99
N PHE A 360 0.21 -24.58 -29.64
CA PHE A 360 0.88 -25.58 -28.82
C PHE A 360 0.20 -25.76 -27.48
N ASP A 361 0.49 -26.86 -26.76
CA ASP A 361 0.11 -27.07 -25.36
C ASP A 361 1.10 -26.31 -24.48
N ALA A 362 0.63 -25.23 -23.87
CA ALA A 362 1.41 -24.34 -23.02
C ALA A 362 1.50 -24.81 -21.56
N GLY A 363 0.89 -25.95 -21.25
CA GLY A 363 0.89 -26.50 -19.91
C GLY A 363 -0.11 -25.81 -18.97
N ASP A 364 0.30 -25.65 -17.73
CA ASP A 364 -0.57 -25.11 -16.67
C ASP A 364 -0.54 -23.58 -16.64
N LEU A 365 -1.70 -22.99 -16.35
CA LEU A 365 -1.87 -21.58 -16.05
C LEU A 365 -2.40 -21.43 -14.61
N TYR A 366 -1.64 -20.73 -13.81
CA TYR A 366 -1.94 -20.51 -12.39
C TYR A 366 -2.47 -19.09 -12.17
N PRO A 367 -3.77 -18.90 -11.94
CA PRO A 367 -4.28 -17.64 -11.43
C PRO A 367 -3.75 -17.40 -10.01
N TRP A 368 -3.30 -16.19 -9.72
CA TRP A 368 -2.96 -15.81 -8.35
C TRP A 368 -4.21 -15.84 -7.47
N PRO A 369 -4.22 -16.60 -6.35
CA PRO A 369 -5.39 -16.66 -5.49
C PRO A 369 -5.69 -15.29 -4.82
N PRO A 370 -6.95 -14.80 -4.85
CA PRO A 370 -8.21 -15.46 -5.23
C PRO A 370 -8.74 -15.16 -6.66
N TYR A 371 -7.93 -14.73 -7.60
CA TYR A 371 -8.33 -14.15 -8.89
C TYR A 371 -8.53 -15.21 -10.01
N ALA A 372 -9.35 -16.23 -9.75
CA ALA A 372 -9.60 -17.32 -10.70
C ALA A 372 -10.25 -16.82 -12.01
N SER A 373 -11.23 -15.92 -11.95
CA SER A 373 -11.95 -15.38 -13.12
C SER A 373 -11.00 -14.68 -14.09
N THR A 374 -10.07 -13.87 -13.56
CA THR A 374 -9.05 -13.20 -14.37
C THR A 374 -8.16 -14.22 -15.10
N GLY A 375 -7.80 -15.31 -14.43
CA GLY A 375 -7.04 -16.41 -15.06
C GLY A 375 -7.81 -17.12 -16.17
N GLU A 376 -9.09 -17.38 -15.97
CA GLU A 376 -9.97 -18.01 -16.97
C GLU A 376 -10.13 -17.12 -18.21
N THR A 377 -10.37 -15.84 -18.02
CA THR A 377 -10.47 -14.86 -19.13
C THR A 377 -9.18 -14.79 -19.94
N ILE A 378 -8.03 -14.75 -19.26
CA ILE A 378 -6.71 -14.75 -19.91
C ILE A 378 -6.46 -16.06 -20.65
N GLY A 379 -6.80 -17.21 -20.06
CA GLY A 379 -6.73 -18.52 -20.71
C GLY A 379 -7.54 -18.57 -22.01
N GLY A 380 -8.72 -17.92 -22.01
CA GLY A 380 -9.55 -17.74 -23.21
C GLY A 380 -8.86 -16.95 -24.31
N PHE A 381 -8.25 -15.79 -23.98
CA PHE A 381 -7.49 -15.00 -24.96
C PHE A 381 -6.29 -15.76 -25.54
N LEU A 382 -5.55 -16.47 -24.71
CA LEU A 382 -4.42 -17.30 -25.15
C LEU A 382 -4.89 -18.44 -26.07
N GLY A 383 -5.99 -19.13 -25.71
CA GLY A 383 -6.60 -20.20 -26.50
C GLY A 383 -7.05 -19.74 -27.88
N ALA A 384 -7.57 -18.51 -28.01
CA ALA A 384 -8.03 -17.94 -29.29
C ALA A 384 -6.91 -17.77 -30.33
N VAL A 385 -5.66 -17.73 -29.91
CA VAL A 385 -4.49 -17.66 -30.81
C VAL A 385 -3.75 -18.99 -30.90
N GLY A 386 -4.21 -20.05 -30.21
CA GLY A 386 -3.63 -21.39 -30.26
C GLY A 386 -2.67 -21.73 -29.10
N ILE A 387 -2.53 -20.86 -28.10
CA ILE A 387 -1.78 -21.15 -26.87
C ILE A 387 -2.74 -21.83 -25.89
N LYS A 388 -2.70 -23.17 -25.84
CA LYS A 388 -3.64 -23.98 -25.05
C LYS A 388 -3.14 -24.13 -23.62
N THR A 389 -3.92 -23.71 -22.63
CA THR A 389 -3.55 -23.76 -21.22
C THR A 389 -4.53 -24.60 -20.41
N ARG A 390 -4.06 -25.15 -19.29
CA ARG A 390 -4.91 -25.81 -18.27
C ARG A 390 -4.94 -24.95 -17.01
N ILE A 391 -6.13 -24.42 -16.65
CA ILE A 391 -6.29 -23.61 -15.44
C ILE A 391 -6.07 -24.47 -14.20
N ARG A 392 -5.20 -24.00 -13.29
CA ARG A 392 -4.88 -24.65 -12.02
C ARG A 392 -5.16 -23.70 -10.86
N ASN A 393 -6.36 -23.73 -10.35
CA ASN A 393 -6.70 -23.01 -9.12
C ASN A 393 -6.08 -23.76 -7.92
N MET A 394 -5.35 -23.03 -7.10
CA MET A 394 -4.67 -23.54 -5.91
C MET A 394 -5.16 -22.80 -4.66
N GLU A 395 -5.15 -23.50 -3.52
CA GLU A 395 -5.29 -22.82 -2.24
C GLU A 395 -4.08 -21.88 -2.02
N ARG A 396 -4.33 -20.75 -1.38
CA ARG A 396 -3.35 -19.64 -1.29
C ARG A 396 -2.02 -20.04 -0.67
N ALA A 397 -2.01 -20.74 0.47
CA ALA A 397 -0.78 -21.12 1.14
C ALA A 397 0.01 -22.17 0.35
N VAL A 398 -0.71 -23.11 -0.31
CA VAL A 398 -0.12 -24.11 -1.21
C VAL A 398 0.52 -23.44 -2.42
N PHE A 399 -0.15 -22.46 -3.02
CA PHE A 399 0.38 -21.67 -4.13
C PHE A 399 1.69 -20.97 -3.76
N TYR A 400 1.72 -20.22 -2.66
CA TYR A 400 2.93 -19.51 -2.23
C TYR A 400 4.09 -20.45 -1.88
N THR A 401 3.79 -21.59 -1.28
CA THR A 401 4.80 -22.61 -0.99
C THR A 401 5.41 -23.18 -2.28
N ALA A 402 4.56 -23.50 -3.26
CA ALA A 402 5.01 -24.02 -4.54
C ALA A 402 5.80 -22.95 -5.34
N LEU A 403 5.34 -21.70 -5.33
CA LEU A 403 6.01 -20.57 -5.99
C LEU A 403 7.41 -20.34 -5.39
N ALA A 404 7.53 -20.23 -4.08
CA ALA A 404 8.80 -20.03 -3.40
C ALA A 404 9.76 -21.22 -3.58
N SER A 405 9.22 -22.44 -3.67
CA SER A 405 9.99 -23.66 -3.91
C SER A 405 10.32 -23.91 -5.38
N LYS A 406 9.95 -22.99 -6.31
CA LYS A 406 10.18 -23.09 -7.77
C LYS A 406 9.56 -24.35 -8.39
N LYS A 407 8.40 -24.79 -7.92
CA LYS A 407 7.72 -26.02 -8.36
C LYS A 407 6.60 -25.80 -9.37
N LEU A 408 6.31 -24.54 -9.72
CA LEU A 408 5.30 -24.22 -10.72
C LEU A 408 5.95 -24.18 -12.11
N HIS A 409 5.23 -24.69 -13.12
CA HIS A 409 5.64 -24.73 -14.52
C HIS A 409 4.57 -24.10 -15.41
N GLY A 410 4.94 -23.54 -16.56
CA GLY A 410 4.02 -22.87 -17.47
C GLY A 410 3.89 -21.38 -17.18
N ILE A 411 2.67 -20.91 -16.96
CA ILE A 411 2.37 -19.48 -16.83
C ILE A 411 1.69 -19.18 -15.50
N CYS A 412 2.06 -18.08 -14.88
CA CYS A 412 1.28 -17.49 -13.80
C CYS A 412 0.58 -16.21 -14.29
N VAL A 413 -0.69 -16.04 -13.96
CA VAL A 413 -1.36 -14.73 -13.92
C VAL A 413 -1.09 -14.17 -12.54
N CYS A 414 -0.01 -13.47 -12.43
CA CYS A 414 0.52 -13.01 -11.17
C CYS A 414 0.05 -11.58 -10.85
N ILE A 415 -0.13 -11.31 -9.55
CA ILE A 415 -0.17 -9.97 -9.01
C ILE A 415 0.80 -9.92 -7.84
N ASN A 416 1.87 -9.18 -7.97
CA ASN A 416 2.78 -9.00 -6.87
C ASN A 416 2.49 -7.66 -6.19
N ALA A 417 2.48 -7.65 -4.89
CA ALA A 417 2.14 -6.51 -4.06
C ALA A 417 3.29 -6.14 -3.11
N VAL A 418 4.51 -6.10 -3.62
CA VAL A 418 5.64 -5.53 -2.88
C VAL A 418 5.58 -4.02 -3.01
N TYR A 419 5.55 -3.35 -1.87
CA TYR A 419 5.33 -1.92 -1.75
C TYR A 419 6.63 -1.14 -1.74
N GLY A 420 6.51 0.15 -2.04
CA GLY A 420 7.57 1.09 -1.89
C GLY A 420 7.91 1.79 -3.21
N ASN A 421 8.89 1.29 -3.93
CA ASN A 421 9.37 1.87 -5.18
C ASN A 421 9.69 0.78 -6.22
N ALA A 422 10.21 1.17 -7.39
CA ALA A 422 10.56 0.23 -8.44
C ALA A 422 11.60 -0.82 -8.01
N ALA A 423 12.57 -0.45 -7.17
CA ALA A 423 13.60 -1.38 -6.70
C ALA A 423 13.01 -2.46 -5.80
N SER A 424 12.23 -2.07 -4.79
CA SER A 424 11.58 -3.02 -3.88
C SER A 424 10.59 -3.93 -4.63
N ARG A 425 9.86 -3.37 -5.61
CA ARG A 425 8.93 -4.12 -6.45
C ARG A 425 9.61 -5.21 -7.28
N MET A 426 10.79 -4.94 -7.80
CA MET A 426 11.56 -5.89 -8.60
C MET A 426 12.30 -6.93 -7.76
N SER A 427 12.60 -6.65 -6.50
CA SER A 427 13.52 -7.43 -5.66
C SER A 427 13.21 -8.92 -5.54
N GLU A 428 11.94 -9.32 -5.61
CA GLU A 428 11.53 -10.71 -5.46
C GLU A 428 11.47 -11.51 -6.76
N THR A 429 11.31 -10.83 -7.91
CA THR A 429 10.97 -11.50 -9.18
C THR A 429 11.96 -11.26 -10.31
N VAL A 430 12.79 -10.20 -10.21
CA VAL A 430 13.68 -9.79 -11.32
C VAL A 430 15.10 -10.30 -11.13
N PRO A 431 15.79 -10.07 -10.00
CA PRO A 431 17.11 -10.68 -9.79
C PRO A 431 17.01 -12.20 -9.72
N SER A 432 18.02 -12.89 -10.23
CA SER A 432 18.06 -14.36 -10.29
C SER A 432 17.98 -15.02 -8.92
N ASP A 433 18.41 -14.33 -7.85
CA ASP A 433 18.34 -14.74 -6.44
C ASP A 433 17.05 -14.30 -5.73
N GLY A 434 16.12 -13.68 -6.44
CA GLY A 434 14.83 -13.26 -5.91
C GLY A 434 13.97 -14.43 -5.43
N SER A 435 13.23 -14.23 -4.33
CA SER A 435 12.41 -15.28 -3.69
C SER A 435 11.43 -15.96 -4.63
N PHE A 436 10.90 -15.23 -5.62
CA PHE A 436 9.95 -15.73 -6.63
C PHE A 436 10.54 -15.76 -8.06
N ALA A 437 11.81 -15.43 -8.24
CA ALA A 437 12.45 -15.50 -9.55
C ALA A 437 12.77 -16.96 -9.93
N TYR A 438 12.38 -17.39 -11.11
CA TYR A 438 12.68 -18.72 -11.67
C TYR A 438 13.98 -18.73 -12.50
N GLY A 439 14.60 -17.58 -12.67
CA GLY A 439 15.86 -17.30 -13.35
C GLY A 439 16.02 -15.81 -13.56
N GLY A 440 17.15 -15.39 -14.12
CA GLY A 440 17.45 -13.98 -14.31
C GLY A 440 18.45 -13.76 -15.45
N TYR A 441 18.73 -12.50 -15.72
CA TYR A 441 19.71 -12.07 -16.70
C TYR A 441 20.94 -11.53 -15.96
N PRO A 442 22.16 -12.05 -16.21
CA PRO A 442 23.37 -11.64 -15.48
C PRO A 442 23.66 -10.13 -15.53
N ASP A 443 23.34 -9.47 -16.64
CA ASP A 443 23.50 -8.02 -16.81
C ASP A 443 22.49 -7.23 -15.97
N ILE A 444 21.26 -7.72 -15.83
CA ILE A 444 20.24 -7.14 -14.94
C ILE A 444 20.62 -7.37 -13.48
N ASP A 445 21.10 -8.57 -13.11
CA ASP A 445 21.55 -8.87 -11.75
C ASP A 445 22.67 -7.93 -11.31
N ALA A 446 23.66 -7.69 -12.20
CA ALA A 446 24.75 -6.77 -11.93
C ALA A 446 24.24 -5.33 -11.71
N LEU A 447 23.36 -4.86 -12.59
CA LEU A 447 22.79 -3.53 -12.51
C LEU A 447 21.88 -3.36 -11.28
N PHE A 448 21.13 -4.41 -10.92
CA PHE A 448 20.28 -4.41 -9.75
C PHE A 448 21.10 -4.34 -8.44
N LYS A 449 22.23 -5.06 -8.37
CA LYS A 449 23.18 -4.97 -7.24
C LYS A 449 23.85 -3.60 -7.15
N GLN A 450 24.16 -2.99 -8.29
CA GLN A 450 24.77 -1.65 -8.33
C GLN A 450 23.79 -0.58 -7.81
N GLN A 451 22.54 -0.56 -8.29
CA GLN A 451 21.53 0.43 -7.84
C GLN A 451 21.22 0.32 -6.34
N ALA A 452 21.31 -0.87 -5.75
CA ALA A 452 21.00 -1.11 -4.34
C ALA A 452 21.93 -0.35 -3.35
N ARG A 453 23.10 0.13 -3.83
CA ARG A 453 24.10 0.89 -3.06
C ARG A 453 24.26 2.33 -3.54
N GLU A 454 23.61 2.70 -4.63
CA GLU A 454 23.73 4.04 -5.22
C GLU A 454 22.90 5.06 -4.43
N THR A 455 23.59 6.03 -3.85
CA THR A 455 22.99 7.10 -3.05
C THR A 455 22.61 8.33 -3.88
N ASP A 456 23.19 8.51 -5.07
CA ASP A 456 22.75 9.54 -6.01
C ASP A 456 21.41 9.11 -6.64
N ARG A 457 20.35 9.84 -6.30
CA ARG A 457 18.99 9.53 -6.74
C ARG A 457 18.83 9.47 -8.27
N LYS A 458 19.48 10.38 -9.00
CA LYS A 458 19.37 10.43 -10.48
C LYS A 458 20.09 9.25 -11.13
N LYS A 459 21.27 8.90 -10.65
CA LYS A 459 22.00 7.73 -11.14
C LYS A 459 21.23 6.45 -10.85
N ARG A 460 20.68 6.33 -9.65
CA ARG A 460 19.85 5.20 -9.25
C ARG A 460 18.61 5.07 -10.12
N GLU A 461 17.89 6.16 -10.36
CA GLU A 461 16.72 6.22 -11.24
C GLU A 461 17.08 5.76 -12.66
N ALA A 462 18.20 6.24 -13.22
CA ALA A 462 18.67 5.83 -14.53
C ALA A 462 18.91 4.32 -14.65
N MET A 463 19.53 3.71 -13.63
CA MET A 463 19.74 2.26 -13.56
C MET A 463 18.41 1.50 -13.49
N LEU A 464 17.48 1.93 -12.62
CA LEU A 464 16.17 1.31 -12.48
C LEU A 464 15.33 1.45 -13.75
N HIS A 465 15.41 2.58 -14.44
CA HIS A 465 14.77 2.76 -15.75
C HIS A 465 15.41 1.88 -16.83
N GLN A 466 16.73 1.69 -16.79
CA GLN A 466 17.42 0.78 -17.73
C GLN A 466 16.96 -0.66 -17.52
N ILE A 467 16.86 -1.14 -16.28
CA ILE A 467 16.33 -2.47 -15.98
C ILE A 467 14.92 -2.63 -16.55
N GLN A 468 14.02 -1.69 -16.28
CA GLN A 468 12.63 -1.75 -16.75
C GLN A 468 12.53 -1.79 -18.28
N ARG A 469 13.34 -0.98 -19.01
CA ARG A 469 13.41 -1.03 -20.48
C ARG A 469 13.85 -2.41 -20.99
N VAL A 470 14.93 -2.94 -20.44
CA VAL A 470 15.49 -4.23 -20.87
C VAL A 470 14.50 -5.38 -20.60
N LEU A 471 13.81 -5.37 -19.46
CA LEU A 471 12.76 -6.35 -19.14
C LEU A 471 11.62 -6.31 -20.17
N HIS A 472 11.18 -5.11 -20.57
CA HIS A 472 10.16 -4.95 -21.59
C HIS A 472 10.66 -5.40 -22.97
N GLU A 473 11.82 -4.95 -23.42
CA GLU A 473 12.42 -5.32 -24.71
C GLU A 473 12.63 -6.84 -24.84
N ARG A 474 13.04 -7.51 -23.76
CA ARG A 474 13.21 -8.96 -23.71
C ARG A 474 11.91 -9.74 -23.52
N VAL A 475 10.79 -9.03 -23.36
CA VAL A 475 9.48 -9.63 -23.06
C VAL A 475 9.57 -10.61 -21.89
N ARG A 476 10.23 -10.17 -20.79
CA ARG A 476 10.40 -11.00 -19.60
C ARG A 476 9.06 -11.32 -18.94
N PHE A 477 8.12 -10.38 -19.02
CA PHE A 477 6.77 -10.45 -18.45
C PHE A 477 5.71 -10.08 -19.48
N GLY A 478 4.45 -10.38 -19.15
CA GLY A 478 3.28 -9.88 -19.87
C GLY A 478 2.48 -8.95 -18.99
N PRO A 479 2.88 -7.67 -18.81
CA PRO A 479 2.14 -6.72 -17.99
C PRO A 479 0.73 -6.48 -18.52
N ILE A 480 -0.22 -6.26 -17.61
CA ILE A 480 -1.64 -6.10 -17.95
C ILE A 480 -2.16 -4.74 -17.50
N TYR A 481 -2.36 -4.55 -16.20
CA TYR A 481 -2.82 -3.28 -15.62
C TYR A 481 -2.45 -3.17 -14.15
N ASP A 482 -2.38 -1.95 -13.65
CA ASP A 482 -2.35 -1.64 -12.21
C ASP A 482 -3.76 -1.85 -11.66
N TYR A 483 -3.88 -2.81 -10.75
CA TYR A 483 -5.17 -3.28 -10.26
C TYR A 483 -5.84 -2.24 -9.35
N ILE A 484 -7.06 -1.87 -9.72
CA ILE A 484 -7.93 -0.98 -8.96
C ILE A 484 -9.27 -1.70 -8.79
N TRP A 485 -9.76 -1.76 -7.56
CA TRP A 485 -11.01 -2.46 -7.21
C TRP A 485 -12.06 -1.49 -6.68
N PRO A 486 -13.36 -1.77 -6.93
CA PRO A 486 -14.46 -1.01 -6.40
C PRO A 486 -14.79 -1.39 -4.95
N SER A 487 -15.29 -0.40 -4.20
CA SER A 487 -15.96 -0.58 -2.92
C SER A 487 -17.27 0.19 -2.93
N GLY A 488 -18.32 -0.38 -2.35
CA GLY A 488 -19.62 0.27 -2.22
C GLY A 488 -19.65 1.15 -0.97
N VAL A 489 -20.11 2.37 -1.11
CA VAL A 489 -20.14 3.36 -0.01
C VAL A 489 -21.52 4.01 0.05
N SER A 490 -22.15 4.02 1.22
CA SER A 490 -23.39 4.75 1.46
C SER A 490 -23.17 6.26 1.25
N THR A 491 -24.15 6.95 0.67
CA THR A 491 -24.12 8.42 0.53
C THR A 491 -24.15 9.17 1.87
N LYS A 492 -24.37 8.47 2.99
CA LYS A 492 -24.16 9.01 4.35
C LYS A 492 -22.69 9.25 4.66
N VAL A 493 -21.79 8.49 4.05
CA VAL A 493 -20.33 8.66 4.22
C VAL A 493 -19.87 9.79 3.31
N VAL A 494 -19.36 10.86 3.90
CA VAL A 494 -18.82 12.02 3.17
C VAL A 494 -17.42 11.68 2.66
N GLU A 495 -16.55 11.16 3.55
CA GLU A 495 -15.18 10.78 3.25
C GLU A 495 -14.87 9.41 3.87
N PRO A 496 -14.69 8.36 3.05
CA PRO A 496 -14.35 7.02 3.55
C PRO A 496 -12.86 6.82 3.81
N ALA A 497 -11.99 7.78 3.49
CA ALA A 497 -10.54 7.71 3.57
C ALA A 497 -9.90 6.58 2.73
N LEU A 498 -10.56 6.12 1.66
CA LEU A 498 -10.08 5.02 0.84
C LEU A 498 -9.03 5.40 -0.22
N MET A 499 -9.06 6.65 -0.70
CA MET A 499 -8.26 7.12 -1.84
C MET A 499 -7.48 8.40 -1.53
N LEU A 500 -7.28 8.72 -0.27
CA LEU A 500 -6.56 9.94 0.11
C LEU A 500 -5.07 9.88 -0.21
N ILE A 501 -4.51 8.68 -0.31
CA ILE A 501 -3.09 8.47 -0.60
C ILE A 501 -2.94 7.46 -1.73
N ASP A 502 -2.75 7.95 -2.94
CA ASP A 502 -2.38 7.12 -4.09
C ASP A 502 -0.84 6.95 -4.08
N PRO A 503 -0.27 5.76 -4.05
CA PRO A 503 -0.85 4.42 -4.21
C PRO A 503 -1.08 3.66 -2.90
N TYR A 504 -1.17 4.30 -1.75
CA TYR A 504 -1.23 3.64 -0.44
C TYR A 504 -2.62 3.69 0.23
N PRO A 505 -3.67 3.05 -0.34
CA PRO A 505 -5.04 3.17 0.17
C PRO A 505 -5.21 2.72 1.63
N TRP A 506 -4.36 1.80 2.11
CA TRP A 506 -4.43 1.29 3.49
C TRP A 506 -3.67 2.10 4.53
N SER A 507 -2.97 3.15 4.12
CA SER A 507 -2.33 4.09 5.04
C SER A 507 -3.11 5.39 5.19
N ALA A 508 -4.30 5.45 4.62
CA ALA A 508 -5.15 6.62 4.68
C ALA A 508 -5.29 7.14 6.12
N PRO A 509 -5.27 8.47 6.32
CA PRO A 509 -5.49 9.05 7.64
C PRO A 509 -6.91 8.73 8.10
N VAL A 510 -7.05 7.74 8.98
CA VAL A 510 -8.34 7.22 9.47
C VAL A 510 -9.11 8.30 10.24
N GLU A 511 -8.40 9.26 10.82
CA GLU A 511 -8.96 10.45 11.46
C GLU A 511 -9.66 11.43 10.50
N ASP A 512 -9.47 11.25 9.18
CA ASP A 512 -10.15 12.05 8.15
C ASP A 512 -11.48 11.44 7.68
N VAL A 513 -11.84 10.25 8.17
CA VAL A 513 -13.16 9.66 7.92
C VAL A 513 -14.26 10.60 8.40
N ARG A 514 -15.28 10.81 7.55
CA ARG A 514 -16.42 11.69 7.86
C ARG A 514 -17.74 11.07 7.43
N VAL A 515 -18.74 11.18 8.27
CA VAL A 515 -20.13 10.82 7.99
C VAL A 515 -21.02 12.05 8.08
N LYS A 516 -22.16 12.04 7.39
CA LYS A 516 -23.18 13.08 7.55
C LYS A 516 -23.74 12.99 8.97
N LYS A 517 -24.00 14.14 9.56
CA LYS A 517 -24.75 14.26 10.82
C LYS A 517 -26.22 13.89 10.63
#